data_b1f4f658ed27e8b3da45a48740dad1ce
#
_entry.id   b1f4f658ed27e8b3da45a48740dad1ce
#
_cell.length_a   1.000
_cell.length_b   1.000
_cell.length_c   1.000
_cell.angle_alpha   90.00
_cell.angle_beta   90.00
_cell.angle_gamma   90.00
#
_symmetry.space_group_name_H-M   'P 1'
#
loop_
_entity.id
_entity.type
_entity.pdbx_description
1 polymer ?
#
loop_
_entity_poly.entity_id
_entity_poly.type
_entity_poly.pdbx_seq_one_letter_code
_entity_poly.pdbx_strand_id
1 'polypeptide(L)'
;MADLTEISKSYYKKALGRLTEAETMDMLDGGFALRPLSDKIKLFAGCDDVDTVKKTLETALNQMGVASADSVRKNVSNWMKPGTVSIAKKSALQIAFALGLNSREADAFLAAACGEALHWRDPEEIIAAYALDDGMGYADMLKLRDDILPKLHPVDEREAPEGNRFTEIVKNMVRKADSAETLTEVLIDQQENLGKLHNTAYRDFMKMVDQLSQTDEVALSLGKTEAQASYGTRDILEHYLFDREIAVFRAVKGAKKESREEERIRQSILSDWPNETTFSRMKNRKTDVTRKVMILLDLATCSVYSDDDTNREIWEAKGIHMDRQRFFNLHRQTMDRHLIAWGFAPLDVRAPFDWMVLCCLRPEENGDTIAEPVGTMAKMLKLYTEVMGKDDSHEE
;
A
#
# COMPACT_ATOMS: atom_id res chain seq x y z
N MET A 1 16.00 -12.11 1.92
CA MET A 1 15.59 -10.98 1.07
C MET A 1 15.92 -11.38 -0.35
N ALA A 2 14.93 -11.37 -1.25
CA ALA A 2 15.22 -11.55 -2.66
C ALA A 2 16.22 -10.47 -3.09
N ASP A 3 17.20 -10.85 -3.92
CA ASP A 3 18.20 -9.90 -4.41
C ASP A 3 17.50 -8.77 -5.17
N LEU A 4 17.70 -7.54 -4.68
CA LEU A 4 17.16 -6.36 -5.34
C LEU A 4 17.77 -6.22 -6.72
N THR A 5 16.94 -5.91 -7.72
CA THR A 5 17.44 -5.59 -9.06
C THR A 5 18.33 -4.33 -9.02
N GLU A 6 19.22 -4.17 -9.98
CA GLU A 6 20.09 -2.98 -10.06
C GLU A 6 19.28 -1.68 -10.13
N ILE A 7 18.12 -1.70 -10.80
CA ILE A 7 17.18 -0.56 -10.84
C ILE A 7 16.68 -0.25 -9.43
N SER A 8 16.22 -1.25 -8.67
CA SER A 8 15.74 -1.06 -7.31
C SER A 8 16.84 -0.53 -6.38
N LYS A 9 18.08 -1.06 -6.51
CA LYS A 9 19.25 -0.57 -5.76
C LYS A 9 19.54 0.89 -6.10
N SER A 10 19.47 1.27 -7.38
CA SER A 10 19.65 2.64 -7.83
C SER A 10 18.59 3.58 -7.23
N TYR A 11 17.31 3.17 -7.21
CA TYR A 11 16.24 3.98 -6.65
C TYR A 11 16.36 4.14 -5.12
N TYR A 12 16.75 3.08 -4.40
CA TYR A 12 17.07 3.19 -2.96
C TYR A 12 18.23 4.16 -2.73
N LYS A 13 19.29 4.07 -3.54
CA LYS A 13 20.44 5.00 -3.43
C LYS A 13 20.01 6.45 -3.66
N LYS A 14 19.13 6.70 -4.63
CA LYS A 14 18.57 8.03 -4.89
C LYS A 14 17.69 8.50 -3.72
N ALA A 15 16.81 7.67 -3.19
CA ALA A 15 15.96 8.02 -2.06
C ALA A 15 16.75 8.34 -0.78
N LEU A 16 17.84 7.60 -0.51
CA LEU A 16 18.74 7.86 0.62
C LEU A 16 19.61 9.11 0.39
N GLY A 17 19.97 9.38 -0.86
CA GLY A 17 20.83 10.50 -1.23
C GLY A 17 20.10 11.84 -1.12
N ARG A 18 20.90 12.93 -1.23
CA ARG A 18 20.36 14.27 -1.38
C ARG A 18 20.10 14.50 -2.87
N LEU A 19 18.85 14.46 -3.26
CA LEU A 19 18.44 14.83 -4.61
C LEU A 19 18.32 16.35 -4.70
N THR A 20 18.85 16.92 -5.78
CA THR A 20 18.50 18.28 -6.19
C THR A 20 17.03 18.32 -6.64
N GLU A 21 16.46 19.51 -6.71
CA GLU A 21 15.11 19.70 -7.25
C GLU A 21 14.99 19.14 -8.66
N ALA A 22 16.01 19.37 -9.53
CA ALA A 22 16.05 18.84 -10.88
C ALA A 22 16.06 17.30 -10.92
N GLU A 23 16.89 16.65 -10.09
CA GLU A 23 16.94 15.18 -10.03
C GLU A 23 15.63 14.58 -9.46
N THR A 24 14.98 15.28 -8.53
CA THR A 24 13.66 14.88 -8.01
C THR A 24 12.63 14.96 -9.13
N MET A 25 12.66 16.04 -9.90
CA MET A 25 11.77 16.23 -11.04
C MET A 25 11.99 15.20 -12.14
N ASP A 26 13.23 14.93 -12.52
CA ASP A 26 13.55 13.89 -13.49
C ASP A 26 12.95 12.53 -13.11
N MET A 27 12.98 12.20 -11.82
CA MET A 27 12.35 10.96 -11.35
C MET A 27 10.82 11.00 -11.46
N LEU A 28 10.18 12.11 -11.10
CA LEU A 28 8.72 12.24 -11.11
C LEU A 28 8.16 12.46 -12.52
N ASP A 29 8.95 13.02 -13.43
CA ASP A 29 8.56 13.38 -14.82
C ASP A 29 8.97 12.31 -15.86
N GLY A 30 9.02 11.06 -15.48
CA GLY A 30 9.32 9.96 -16.43
C GLY A 30 10.52 9.09 -16.05
N GLY A 31 11.28 9.45 -15.02
CA GLY A 31 12.47 8.71 -14.56
C GLY A 31 12.18 7.34 -13.92
N PHE A 32 10.92 7.00 -13.70
CA PHE A 32 10.55 5.70 -13.17
C PHE A 32 10.41 4.65 -14.27
N ALA A 33 11.26 3.64 -14.26
CA ALA A 33 11.00 2.40 -14.98
C ALA A 33 9.93 1.61 -14.24
N LEU A 34 8.66 1.96 -14.45
CA LEU A 34 7.53 1.23 -13.86
C LEU A 34 7.60 -0.24 -14.28
N ARG A 35 7.56 -1.14 -13.30
CA ARG A 35 7.60 -2.57 -13.59
C ARG A 35 6.27 -3.02 -14.20
N PRO A 36 6.24 -3.43 -15.47
CA PRO A 36 5.02 -3.92 -16.10
C PRO A 36 4.42 -5.11 -15.34
N LEU A 37 3.11 -5.22 -15.35
CA LEU A 37 2.42 -6.39 -14.79
C LEU A 37 2.87 -7.68 -15.47
N SER A 38 3.13 -7.64 -16.78
CA SER A 38 3.66 -8.77 -17.54
C SER A 38 4.95 -9.35 -16.95
N ASP A 39 5.85 -8.49 -16.46
CA ASP A 39 7.10 -8.94 -15.84
C ASP A 39 6.87 -9.57 -14.46
N LYS A 40 5.88 -9.06 -13.73
CA LYS A 40 5.45 -9.66 -12.47
C LYS A 40 4.85 -11.05 -12.72
N ILE A 41 3.95 -11.16 -13.68
CA ILE A 41 3.33 -12.44 -14.06
C ILE A 41 4.40 -13.44 -14.52
N LYS A 42 5.32 -13.05 -15.40
CA LYS A 42 6.42 -13.91 -15.89
C LYS A 42 7.26 -14.44 -14.73
N LEU A 43 7.59 -13.58 -13.77
CA LEU A 43 8.38 -13.96 -12.60
C LEU A 43 7.70 -15.09 -11.81
N PHE A 44 6.40 -14.96 -11.52
CA PHE A 44 5.67 -15.98 -10.77
C PHE A 44 5.28 -17.20 -11.61
N ALA A 45 5.18 -17.06 -12.93
CA ALA A 45 5.01 -18.17 -13.86
C ALA A 45 6.32 -18.97 -14.06
N GLY A 46 7.46 -18.46 -13.61
CA GLY A 46 8.78 -19.07 -13.85
C GLY A 46 9.13 -19.15 -15.35
N CYS A 47 8.58 -18.27 -16.18
CA CYS A 47 8.73 -18.30 -17.63
C CYS A 47 8.85 -16.90 -18.22
N ASP A 48 9.91 -16.65 -18.99
CA ASP A 48 10.16 -15.35 -19.60
C ASP A 48 9.46 -15.16 -20.95
N ASP A 49 9.03 -16.26 -21.59
CA ASP A 49 8.38 -16.20 -22.90
C ASP A 49 6.92 -15.73 -22.77
N VAL A 50 6.64 -14.57 -23.33
CA VAL A 50 5.34 -13.88 -23.23
C VAL A 50 4.21 -14.70 -23.84
N ASP A 51 4.44 -15.37 -24.98
CA ASP A 51 3.40 -16.09 -25.69
C ASP A 51 3.05 -17.40 -24.97
N THR A 52 4.04 -18.08 -24.40
CA THR A 52 3.84 -19.23 -23.53
C THR A 52 3.03 -18.85 -22.30
N VAL A 53 3.39 -17.77 -21.60
CA VAL A 53 2.67 -17.28 -20.41
C VAL A 53 1.23 -16.90 -20.77
N LYS A 54 0.98 -16.19 -21.87
CA LYS A 54 -0.36 -15.87 -22.35
C LYS A 54 -1.19 -17.13 -22.56
N LYS A 55 -0.65 -18.09 -23.31
CA LYS A 55 -1.35 -19.35 -23.61
C LYS A 55 -1.68 -20.15 -22.35
N THR A 56 -0.74 -20.20 -21.40
CA THR A 56 -0.96 -20.86 -20.10
C THR A 56 -2.10 -20.20 -19.34
N LEU A 57 -2.07 -18.86 -19.21
CA LEU A 57 -3.12 -18.11 -18.52
C LEU A 57 -4.48 -18.24 -19.22
N GLU A 58 -4.54 -18.10 -20.55
CA GLU A 58 -5.79 -18.24 -21.31
C GLU A 58 -6.38 -19.63 -21.12
N THR A 59 -5.54 -20.67 -21.19
CA THR A 59 -5.99 -22.05 -21.00
C THR A 59 -6.55 -22.27 -19.60
N ALA A 60 -5.79 -21.88 -18.56
CA ALA A 60 -6.18 -22.07 -17.16
C ALA A 60 -7.44 -21.26 -16.82
N LEU A 61 -7.51 -19.97 -17.19
CA LEU A 61 -8.66 -19.11 -16.91
C LEU A 61 -9.93 -19.55 -17.63
N ASN A 62 -9.82 -20.10 -18.86
CA ASN A 62 -10.94 -20.70 -19.56
C ASN A 62 -11.42 -21.98 -18.87
N GLN A 63 -10.51 -22.84 -18.41
CA GLN A 63 -10.86 -24.03 -17.62
C GLN A 63 -11.53 -23.67 -16.29
N MET A 64 -11.09 -22.58 -15.66
CA MET A 64 -11.71 -22.04 -14.45
C MET A 64 -13.11 -21.45 -14.69
N GLY A 65 -13.48 -21.15 -15.91
CA GLY A 65 -14.79 -20.57 -16.25
C GLY A 65 -15.02 -19.16 -15.69
N VAL A 66 -13.95 -18.40 -15.47
CA VAL A 66 -14.02 -17.06 -14.83
C VAL A 66 -14.77 -16.02 -15.69
N ALA A 67 -14.77 -16.20 -17.00
CA ALA A 67 -15.44 -15.35 -17.98
C ALA A 67 -15.57 -16.09 -19.33
N SER A 68 -16.20 -15.45 -20.33
CA SER A 68 -16.21 -15.97 -21.71
C SER A 68 -14.80 -16.02 -22.29
N ALA A 69 -14.53 -16.95 -23.20
CA ALA A 69 -13.21 -17.13 -23.83
C ALA A 69 -12.67 -15.83 -24.47
N ASP A 70 -13.55 -15.04 -25.10
CA ASP A 70 -13.17 -13.76 -25.69
C ASP A 70 -12.79 -12.71 -24.62
N SER A 71 -13.51 -12.69 -23.50
CA SER A 71 -13.18 -11.83 -22.36
C SER A 71 -11.85 -12.23 -21.71
N VAL A 72 -11.63 -13.54 -21.53
CA VAL A 72 -10.35 -14.06 -21.01
C VAL A 72 -9.20 -13.63 -21.92
N ARG A 73 -9.29 -13.87 -23.22
CA ARG A 73 -8.27 -13.48 -24.20
C ARG A 73 -7.98 -11.97 -24.15
N LYS A 74 -9.04 -11.15 -24.13
CA LYS A 74 -8.91 -9.69 -24.04
C LYS A 74 -8.22 -9.26 -22.75
N ASN A 75 -8.59 -9.84 -21.60
CA ASN A 75 -8.01 -9.53 -20.31
C ASN A 75 -6.53 -9.93 -20.27
N VAL A 76 -6.20 -11.15 -20.63
CA VAL A 76 -4.80 -11.62 -20.67
C VAL A 76 -3.95 -10.75 -21.61
N SER A 77 -4.48 -10.44 -22.82
CA SER A 77 -3.78 -9.52 -23.72
C SER A 77 -3.54 -8.14 -23.10
N ASN A 78 -4.50 -7.61 -22.35
CA ASN A 78 -4.34 -6.32 -21.66
C ASN A 78 -3.33 -6.40 -20.51
N TRP A 79 -3.36 -7.45 -19.70
CA TRP A 79 -2.44 -7.65 -18.58
C TRP A 79 -0.98 -7.78 -19.05
N MET A 80 -0.78 -8.38 -20.23
CA MET A 80 0.55 -8.59 -20.80
C MET A 80 1.07 -7.39 -21.62
N LYS A 81 0.32 -6.27 -21.71
CA LYS A 81 0.81 -5.04 -22.36
C LYS A 81 1.87 -4.37 -21.49
N PRO A 82 2.94 -3.83 -22.13
CA PRO A 82 4.01 -3.14 -21.40
C PRO A 82 3.52 -1.98 -20.52
N GLY A 83 2.36 -1.41 -20.89
CA GLY A 83 1.80 -0.28 -20.17
C GLY A 83 0.89 -0.61 -19.00
N THR A 84 0.57 -1.87 -18.75
CA THR A 84 -0.24 -2.26 -17.59
C THR A 84 0.68 -2.51 -16.41
N VAL A 85 0.49 -1.78 -15.32
CA VAL A 85 1.34 -1.88 -14.11
C VAL A 85 0.64 -2.53 -12.92
N SER A 86 -0.70 -2.46 -12.88
CA SER A 86 -1.52 -3.04 -11.81
C SER A 86 -2.85 -3.56 -12.36
N ILE A 87 -3.52 -4.39 -11.54
CA ILE A 87 -4.86 -4.94 -11.82
C ILE A 87 -5.68 -4.99 -10.53
N ALA A 88 -6.99 -5.19 -10.68
CA ALA A 88 -7.86 -5.41 -9.52
C ALA A 88 -7.50 -6.70 -8.77
N LYS A 89 -7.59 -6.69 -7.44
CA LYS A 89 -7.25 -7.81 -6.55
C LYS A 89 -7.92 -9.12 -6.96
N LYS A 90 -9.21 -9.07 -7.33
CA LYS A 90 -9.95 -10.23 -7.84
C LYS A 90 -9.27 -10.87 -9.06
N SER A 91 -8.81 -10.07 -10.01
CA SER A 91 -8.11 -10.57 -11.19
C SER A 91 -6.73 -11.12 -10.83
N ALA A 92 -6.01 -10.48 -9.89
CA ALA A 92 -4.74 -10.97 -9.39
C ALA A 92 -4.91 -12.34 -8.71
N LEU A 93 -5.95 -12.52 -7.89
CA LEU A 93 -6.25 -13.80 -7.26
C LEU A 93 -6.57 -14.89 -8.30
N GLN A 94 -7.34 -14.57 -9.35
CA GLN A 94 -7.60 -15.50 -10.45
C GLN A 94 -6.32 -15.93 -11.17
N ILE A 95 -5.38 -15.00 -11.37
CA ILE A 95 -4.07 -15.31 -11.95
C ILE A 95 -3.27 -16.21 -11.00
N ALA A 96 -3.31 -15.96 -9.69
CA ALA A 96 -2.63 -16.81 -8.71
C ALA A 96 -3.12 -18.28 -8.80
N PHE A 97 -4.43 -18.50 -8.88
CA PHE A 97 -4.99 -19.84 -9.14
C PHE A 97 -4.57 -20.40 -10.50
N ALA A 98 -4.60 -19.58 -11.56
CA ALA A 98 -4.22 -20.02 -12.90
C ALA A 98 -2.73 -20.43 -13.00
N LEU A 99 -1.87 -19.85 -12.17
CA LEU A 99 -0.46 -20.20 -12.08
C LEU A 99 -0.17 -21.31 -11.06
N GLY A 100 -1.16 -21.79 -10.32
CA GLY A 100 -0.98 -22.80 -9.28
C GLY A 100 -0.10 -22.36 -8.11
N LEU A 101 -0.16 -21.08 -7.74
CA LEU A 101 0.60 -20.54 -6.63
C LEU A 101 0.04 -21.04 -5.30
N ASN A 102 0.90 -21.27 -4.30
CA ASN A 102 0.43 -21.44 -2.92
C ASN A 102 0.07 -20.09 -2.28
N SER A 103 -0.53 -20.10 -1.08
CA SER A 103 -1.00 -18.88 -0.40
C SER A 103 0.12 -17.85 -0.17
N ARG A 104 1.34 -18.30 0.11
CA ARG A 104 2.51 -17.43 0.34
C ARG A 104 2.98 -16.75 -0.95
N GLU A 105 3.01 -17.52 -2.05
CA GLU A 105 3.36 -17.00 -3.36
C GLU A 105 2.27 -16.08 -3.90
N ALA A 106 0.99 -16.43 -3.68
CA ALA A 106 -0.14 -15.58 -4.01
C ALA A 106 -0.10 -14.26 -3.25
N ASP A 107 0.20 -14.26 -1.95
CA ASP A 107 0.38 -13.07 -1.14
C ASP A 107 1.45 -12.13 -1.74
N ALA A 108 2.61 -12.69 -2.09
CA ALA A 108 3.68 -11.94 -2.73
C ALA A 108 3.29 -11.43 -4.14
N PHE A 109 2.53 -12.23 -4.91
CA PHE A 109 2.05 -11.84 -6.23
C PHE A 109 1.00 -10.73 -6.14
N LEU A 110 0.01 -10.84 -5.25
CA LEU A 110 -1.01 -9.81 -5.03
C LEU A 110 -0.34 -8.49 -4.61
N ALA A 111 0.57 -8.52 -3.63
CA ALA A 111 1.33 -7.35 -3.23
C ALA A 111 2.02 -6.67 -4.42
N ALA A 112 2.63 -7.46 -5.31
CA ALA A 112 3.27 -6.95 -6.50
C ALA A 112 2.27 -6.46 -7.57
N ALA A 113 1.14 -7.15 -7.79
CA ALA A 113 0.22 -6.92 -8.90
C ALA A 113 -0.84 -5.85 -8.61
N CYS A 114 -1.29 -5.71 -7.37
CA CYS A 114 -2.32 -4.74 -6.96
C CYS A 114 -1.98 -3.92 -5.72
N GLY A 115 -0.82 -4.14 -5.08
CA GLY A 115 -0.42 -3.42 -3.87
C GLY A 115 -1.13 -3.88 -2.59
N GLU A 116 -1.88 -4.97 -2.66
CA GLU A 116 -2.62 -5.54 -1.54
C GLU A 116 -2.11 -6.95 -1.25
N ALA A 117 -2.16 -7.37 0.01
CA ALA A 117 -1.92 -8.75 0.43
C ALA A 117 -3.24 -9.51 0.60
N LEU A 118 -3.19 -10.83 0.86
CA LEU A 118 -4.35 -11.60 1.28
C LEU A 118 -4.86 -11.06 2.63
N HIS A 119 -6.16 -10.83 2.71
CA HIS A 119 -6.81 -10.35 3.92
C HIS A 119 -7.21 -11.52 4.82
N TRP A 120 -6.35 -11.89 5.75
CA TRP A 120 -6.51 -13.05 6.66
C TRP A 120 -7.62 -12.90 7.71
N ARG A 121 -8.54 -11.96 7.48
CA ARG A 121 -9.78 -11.80 8.23
C ARG A 121 -11.01 -11.85 7.32
N ASP A 122 -10.85 -11.67 6.02
CA ASP A 122 -11.93 -11.88 5.05
C ASP A 122 -12.13 -13.38 4.83
N PRO A 123 -13.29 -13.95 5.22
CA PRO A 123 -13.55 -15.37 5.04
C PRO A 123 -13.38 -15.83 3.60
N GLU A 124 -13.73 -15.02 2.61
CA GLU A 124 -13.58 -15.36 1.20
C GLU A 124 -12.10 -15.51 0.81
N GLU A 125 -11.25 -14.60 1.29
CA GLU A 125 -9.82 -14.66 1.02
C GLU A 125 -9.09 -15.74 1.84
N ILE A 126 -9.57 -16.04 3.04
CA ILE A 126 -9.07 -17.17 3.85
C ILE A 126 -9.37 -18.50 3.16
N ILE A 127 -10.60 -18.69 2.65
CA ILE A 127 -10.97 -19.88 1.88
C ILE A 127 -10.12 -19.99 0.62
N ALA A 128 -9.88 -18.88 -0.07
CA ALA A 128 -9.00 -18.85 -1.22
C ALA A 128 -7.55 -19.22 -0.87
N ALA A 129 -7.02 -18.72 0.26
CA ALA A 129 -5.69 -19.07 0.73
C ALA A 129 -5.57 -20.58 1.06
N TYR A 130 -6.56 -21.12 1.75
CA TYR A 130 -6.63 -22.57 2.02
C TYR A 130 -6.64 -23.37 0.74
N ALA A 131 -7.53 -23.01 -0.21
CA ALA A 131 -7.65 -23.72 -1.49
C ALA A 131 -6.35 -23.66 -2.31
N LEU A 132 -5.61 -22.56 -2.28
CA LEU A 132 -4.31 -22.44 -2.92
C LEU A 132 -3.26 -23.36 -2.27
N ASP A 133 -3.23 -23.46 -0.93
CA ASP A 133 -2.29 -24.32 -0.20
C ASP A 133 -2.62 -25.81 -0.40
N ASP A 134 -3.90 -26.13 -0.53
CA ASP A 134 -4.39 -27.51 -0.80
C ASP A 134 -4.33 -27.89 -2.30
N GLY A 135 -3.93 -26.96 -3.18
CA GLY A 135 -3.86 -27.19 -4.63
C GLY A 135 -5.23 -27.33 -5.31
N MET A 136 -6.29 -26.83 -4.69
CA MET A 136 -7.64 -26.85 -5.25
C MET A 136 -7.76 -25.97 -6.48
N GLY A 137 -8.62 -26.36 -7.44
CA GLY A 137 -9.02 -25.51 -8.55
C GLY A 137 -9.91 -24.35 -8.09
N TYR A 138 -9.90 -23.24 -8.86
CA TYR A 138 -10.72 -22.07 -8.57
C TYR A 138 -12.23 -22.38 -8.47
N ALA A 139 -12.74 -23.27 -9.32
CA ALA A 139 -14.15 -23.68 -9.28
C ALA A 139 -14.50 -24.43 -7.99
N ASP A 140 -13.59 -25.26 -7.48
CA ASP A 140 -13.80 -26.00 -6.24
C ASP A 140 -13.66 -25.06 -5.01
N MET A 141 -12.75 -24.09 -5.06
CA MET A 141 -12.69 -23.01 -4.08
C MET A 141 -14.01 -22.22 -4.01
N LEU A 142 -14.64 -21.90 -5.17
CA LEU A 142 -15.93 -21.22 -5.18
C LEU A 142 -17.04 -22.07 -4.54
N LYS A 143 -17.07 -23.37 -4.80
CA LYS A 143 -18.03 -24.31 -4.14
C LYS A 143 -17.79 -24.33 -2.63
N LEU A 144 -16.54 -24.50 -2.21
CA LEU A 144 -16.16 -24.48 -0.80
C LEU A 144 -16.57 -23.17 -0.11
N ARG A 145 -16.35 -22.03 -0.78
CA ARG A 145 -16.81 -20.71 -0.31
C ARG A 145 -18.33 -20.69 -0.13
N ASP A 146 -19.08 -21.13 -1.15
CA ASP A 146 -20.54 -21.09 -1.15
C ASP A 146 -21.14 -22.06 -0.11
N ASP A 147 -20.39 -23.10 0.27
CA ASP A 147 -20.76 -24.04 1.33
C ASP A 147 -20.44 -23.50 2.74
N ILE A 148 -19.39 -22.72 2.89
CA ILE A 148 -18.92 -22.22 4.21
C ILE A 148 -19.59 -20.90 4.59
N LEU A 149 -19.61 -19.91 3.68
CA LEU A 149 -20.08 -18.56 4.01
C LEU A 149 -21.49 -18.51 4.63
N PRO A 150 -22.49 -19.32 4.19
CA PRO A 150 -23.81 -19.31 4.82
C PRO A 150 -23.83 -19.82 6.26
N LYS A 151 -22.79 -20.52 6.71
CA LYS A 151 -22.66 -21.03 8.09
C LYS A 151 -22.10 -20.00 9.05
N LEU A 152 -21.48 -18.93 8.50
CA LEU A 152 -20.93 -17.84 9.30
C LEU A 152 -22.02 -16.80 9.61
N HIS A 153 -22.07 -16.32 10.83
CA HIS A 153 -22.96 -15.24 11.20
C HIS A 153 -22.38 -13.88 10.76
N PRO A 154 -23.22 -12.95 10.27
CA PRO A 154 -22.77 -11.59 9.97
C PRO A 154 -22.21 -10.94 11.23
N VAL A 155 -20.97 -10.48 11.19
CA VAL A 155 -20.36 -9.69 12.25
C VAL A 155 -20.63 -8.21 12.01
N ASP A 156 -21.04 -7.46 13.03
CA ASP A 156 -21.09 -6.00 12.93
C ASP A 156 -19.67 -5.45 12.96
N GLU A 157 -19.13 -5.16 11.78
CA GLU A 157 -17.76 -4.66 11.63
C GLU A 157 -17.53 -3.29 12.30
N ARG A 158 -18.58 -2.64 12.80
CA ARG A 158 -18.47 -1.39 13.58
C ARG A 158 -17.98 -1.64 14.99
N GLU A 159 -18.23 -2.84 15.53
CA GLU A 159 -17.76 -3.29 16.83
C GLU A 159 -16.52 -4.17 16.65
N ALA A 160 -15.38 -3.54 16.44
CA ALA A 160 -14.13 -4.29 16.28
C ALA A 160 -13.69 -4.89 17.62
N PRO A 161 -13.46 -6.21 17.72
CA PRO A 161 -12.96 -6.81 18.94
C PRO A 161 -11.58 -6.24 19.31
N GLU A 162 -11.34 -6.03 20.60
CA GLU A 162 -10.05 -5.62 21.12
C GLU A 162 -9.05 -6.78 21.02
N GLY A 163 -7.95 -6.60 20.29
CA GLY A 163 -6.86 -7.59 20.25
C GLY A 163 -5.91 -7.43 19.05
N ASN A 164 -4.62 -7.59 19.33
CA ASN A 164 -3.54 -7.25 18.38
C ASN A 164 -2.99 -8.44 17.57
N ARG A 165 -3.45 -9.68 17.77
CA ARG A 165 -2.80 -10.88 17.21
C ARG A 165 -3.72 -11.86 16.49
N PHE A 166 -4.98 -11.52 16.30
CA PHE A 166 -5.95 -12.45 15.69
C PHE A 166 -5.58 -12.85 14.27
N THR A 167 -5.06 -11.95 13.46
CA THR A 167 -4.64 -12.25 12.08
C THR A 167 -3.62 -13.39 12.02
N GLU A 168 -2.58 -13.35 12.86
CA GLU A 168 -1.56 -14.42 12.92
C GLU A 168 -2.12 -15.71 13.51
N ILE A 169 -3.03 -15.63 14.48
CA ILE A 169 -3.68 -16.81 15.07
C ILE A 169 -4.53 -17.49 13.99
N VAL A 170 -5.43 -16.75 13.33
CA VAL A 170 -6.28 -17.28 12.26
C VAL A 170 -5.43 -17.88 11.14
N LYS A 171 -4.42 -17.15 10.67
CA LYS A 171 -3.48 -17.62 9.65
C LYS A 171 -2.81 -18.95 10.01
N ASN A 172 -2.38 -19.08 11.27
CA ASN A 172 -1.75 -20.31 11.73
C ASN A 172 -2.74 -21.47 11.90
N MET A 173 -3.99 -21.19 12.32
CA MET A 173 -5.05 -22.20 12.41
C MET A 173 -5.46 -22.69 11.03
N VAL A 174 -5.69 -21.78 10.07
CA VAL A 174 -6.04 -22.11 8.69
C VAL A 174 -4.96 -22.95 8.01
N ARG A 175 -3.67 -22.62 8.21
CA ARG A 175 -2.56 -23.40 7.66
C ARG A 175 -2.42 -24.81 8.26
N LYS A 176 -3.04 -25.06 9.41
CA LYS A 176 -3.07 -26.39 10.05
C LYS A 176 -4.34 -27.15 9.73
N ALA A 177 -5.32 -26.52 9.10
CA ALA A 177 -6.53 -27.20 8.67
C ALA A 177 -6.17 -28.20 7.56
N ASP A 178 -6.45 -29.47 7.80
CA ASP A 178 -6.17 -30.59 6.89
C ASP A 178 -7.38 -31.04 6.10
N SER A 179 -8.53 -30.42 6.33
CA SER A 179 -9.78 -30.70 5.64
C SER A 179 -10.69 -29.48 5.57
N ALA A 180 -11.66 -29.49 4.66
CA ALA A 180 -12.70 -28.48 4.54
C ALA A 180 -13.56 -28.37 5.81
N GLU A 181 -13.79 -29.51 6.50
CA GLU A 181 -14.50 -29.54 7.78
C GLU A 181 -13.72 -28.80 8.85
N THR A 182 -12.41 -29.10 9.01
CA THR A 182 -11.54 -28.40 9.97
C THR A 182 -11.45 -26.91 9.66
N LEU A 183 -11.35 -26.53 8.38
CA LEU A 183 -11.38 -25.12 7.98
C LEU A 183 -12.71 -24.47 8.41
N THR A 184 -13.83 -25.15 8.20
CA THR A 184 -15.16 -24.65 8.55
C THR A 184 -15.27 -24.42 10.07
N GLU A 185 -14.82 -25.37 10.87
CA GLU A 185 -14.78 -25.24 12.34
C GLU A 185 -13.91 -24.05 12.78
N VAL A 186 -12.71 -23.91 12.22
CA VAL A 186 -11.84 -22.76 12.50
C VAL A 186 -12.55 -21.44 12.18
N LEU A 187 -13.22 -21.32 11.03
CA LEU A 187 -13.89 -20.09 10.64
C LEU A 187 -15.11 -19.80 11.53
N ILE A 188 -15.86 -20.80 11.95
CA ILE A 188 -16.98 -20.65 12.90
C ILE A 188 -16.45 -20.21 14.27
N ASP A 189 -15.43 -20.87 14.80
CA ASP A 189 -14.83 -20.53 16.09
C ASP A 189 -14.24 -19.12 16.12
N GLN A 190 -13.74 -18.65 14.99
CA GLN A 190 -13.10 -17.34 14.87
C GLN A 190 -14.03 -16.28 14.25
N GLN A 191 -15.31 -16.57 14.02
CA GLN A 191 -16.22 -15.70 13.25
C GLN A 191 -16.30 -14.25 13.80
N GLU A 192 -16.22 -14.05 15.10
CA GLU A 192 -16.23 -12.71 15.72
C GLU A 192 -14.98 -11.87 15.34
N ASN A 193 -13.91 -12.55 14.93
CA ASN A 193 -12.66 -11.93 14.50
C ASN A 193 -12.59 -11.73 12.98
N LEU A 194 -13.54 -12.32 12.24
CA LEU A 194 -13.59 -12.19 10.77
C LEU A 194 -14.23 -10.86 10.38
N GLY A 195 -13.95 -10.41 9.16
CA GLY A 195 -14.53 -9.19 8.60
C GLY A 195 -13.72 -8.69 7.41
N LYS A 196 -14.38 -7.86 6.59
CA LYS A 196 -13.79 -7.30 5.36
C LYS A 196 -12.94 -6.05 5.61
N LEU A 197 -13.09 -5.43 6.79
CA LEU A 197 -12.36 -4.21 7.13
C LEU A 197 -11.12 -4.49 7.97
N HIS A 198 -10.05 -3.73 7.72
CA HIS A 198 -8.78 -3.82 8.45
C HIS A 198 -8.87 -3.20 9.85
N ASN A 199 -9.32 -3.97 10.84
CA ASN A 199 -9.57 -3.46 12.20
C ASN A 199 -8.31 -2.89 12.87
N THR A 200 -7.15 -3.53 12.72
CA THR A 200 -5.88 -3.02 13.27
C THR A 200 -5.54 -1.68 12.64
N ALA A 201 -5.63 -1.59 11.32
CA ALA A 201 -5.38 -0.34 10.59
C ALA A 201 -6.39 0.75 11.02
N TYR A 202 -7.68 0.43 11.14
CA TYR A 202 -8.69 1.40 11.57
C TYR A 202 -8.42 1.93 12.98
N ARG A 203 -8.06 1.08 13.92
CA ARG A 203 -7.75 1.50 15.30
C ARG A 203 -6.53 2.43 15.34
N ASP A 204 -5.48 2.08 14.61
CA ASP A 204 -4.28 2.91 14.57
C ASP A 204 -4.56 4.19 13.75
N PHE A 205 -5.38 4.14 12.70
CA PHE A 205 -5.91 5.32 12.01
C PHE A 205 -6.60 6.28 12.98
N MET A 206 -7.52 5.79 13.84
CA MET A 206 -8.19 6.64 14.81
C MET A 206 -7.24 7.24 15.83
N LYS A 207 -6.25 6.47 16.31
CA LYS A 207 -5.21 6.99 17.23
C LYS A 207 -4.39 8.11 16.58
N MET A 208 -3.96 7.92 15.33
CA MET A 208 -3.22 8.93 14.60
C MET A 208 -4.05 10.18 14.35
N VAL A 209 -5.33 10.02 13.99
CA VAL A 209 -6.26 11.14 13.83
C VAL A 209 -6.45 11.89 15.15
N ASP A 210 -6.64 11.18 16.26
CA ASP A 210 -6.78 11.79 17.58
C ASP A 210 -5.50 12.53 18.00
N GLN A 211 -4.33 11.96 17.74
CA GLN A 211 -3.04 12.61 18.00
C GLN A 211 -2.89 13.91 17.19
N LEU A 212 -3.23 13.91 15.91
CA LEU A 212 -3.19 15.10 15.05
C LEU A 212 -4.28 16.12 15.37
N SER A 213 -5.35 15.70 16.05
CA SER A 213 -6.42 16.59 16.51
C SER A 213 -6.14 17.24 17.87
N GLN A 214 -4.98 16.95 18.49
CA GLN A 214 -4.63 17.53 19.80
C GLN A 214 -4.57 19.05 19.73
N THR A 215 -4.87 19.65 20.85
CA THR A 215 -4.92 21.10 20.99
C THR A 215 -3.53 21.72 20.81
N ASP A 216 -3.44 22.72 19.96
CA ASP A 216 -2.22 23.51 19.79
C ASP A 216 -2.00 24.41 21.04
N GLU A 217 -1.04 24.03 21.88
CA GLU A 217 -0.71 24.76 23.12
C GLU A 217 -0.26 26.21 22.85
N VAL A 218 0.39 26.45 21.70
CA VAL A 218 0.76 27.80 21.29
C VAL A 218 -0.48 28.63 20.99
N ALA A 219 -1.46 28.05 20.29
CA ALA A 219 -2.71 28.74 20.01
C ALA A 219 -3.50 29.03 21.29
N LEU A 220 -3.47 28.11 22.28
CA LEU A 220 -4.06 28.36 23.61
C LEU A 220 -3.34 29.50 24.34
N SER A 221 -2.01 29.53 24.31
CA SER A 221 -1.21 30.60 24.94
C SER A 221 -1.48 31.98 24.33
N LEU A 222 -1.96 32.01 23.09
CA LEU A 222 -2.39 33.24 22.37
C LEU A 222 -3.89 33.57 22.63
N GLY A 223 -4.53 32.91 23.59
CA GLY A 223 -5.88 33.21 24.03
C GLY A 223 -7.00 32.62 23.18
N LYS A 224 -6.71 31.64 22.32
CA LYS A 224 -7.74 30.89 21.59
C LYS A 224 -8.43 29.88 22.53
N THR A 225 -9.72 29.59 22.26
CA THR A 225 -10.43 28.51 22.97
C THR A 225 -9.91 27.15 22.50
N GLU A 226 -10.09 26.09 23.29
CA GLU A 226 -9.72 24.72 22.91
C GLU A 226 -10.29 24.33 21.54
N ALA A 227 -11.56 24.66 21.27
CA ALA A 227 -12.19 24.39 19.95
C ALA A 227 -11.53 25.15 18.79
N GLN A 228 -10.92 26.31 19.06
CA GLN A 228 -10.20 27.10 18.05
C GLN A 228 -8.73 26.70 17.89
N ALA A 229 -8.21 25.98 18.88
CA ALA A 229 -6.83 25.50 18.92
C ALA A 229 -6.71 24.03 18.48
N SER A 230 -7.83 23.29 18.38
CA SER A 230 -7.83 21.88 17.94
C SER A 230 -8.00 21.78 16.43
N TYR A 231 -7.24 20.89 15.82
CA TYR A 231 -7.40 20.60 14.39
C TYR A 231 -8.59 19.72 14.12
N GLY A 232 -9.49 20.19 13.26
CA GLY A 232 -10.59 19.41 12.70
C GLY A 232 -10.16 18.52 11.54
N THR A 233 -11.08 17.73 11.00
CA THR A 233 -10.82 16.86 9.83
C THR A 233 -10.26 17.64 8.64
N ARG A 234 -10.75 18.85 8.40
CA ARG A 234 -10.29 19.70 7.29
C ARG A 234 -8.85 20.16 7.49
N ASP A 235 -8.49 20.53 8.71
CA ASP A 235 -7.13 20.96 9.01
C ASP A 235 -6.13 19.81 8.84
N ILE A 236 -6.50 18.59 9.27
CA ILE A 236 -5.70 17.38 9.06
C ILE A 236 -5.49 17.13 7.55
N LEU A 237 -6.56 17.25 6.75
CA LEU A 237 -6.46 17.09 5.30
C LEU A 237 -5.56 18.13 4.65
N GLU A 238 -5.70 19.38 5.03
CA GLU A 238 -4.93 20.48 4.45
C GLU A 238 -3.45 20.44 4.86
N HIS A 239 -3.14 20.17 6.15
CA HIS A 239 -1.78 20.23 6.67
C HIS A 239 -0.97 18.94 6.53
N TYR A 240 -1.63 17.78 6.68
CA TYR A 240 -0.93 16.49 6.73
C TYR A 240 -1.23 15.57 5.55
N LEU A 241 -2.36 15.78 4.86
CA LEU A 241 -2.74 14.98 3.69
C LEU A 241 -2.71 15.79 2.38
N PHE A 242 -2.18 17.01 2.42
CA PHE A 242 -1.85 17.84 1.26
C PHE A 242 -3.01 18.09 0.30
N ASP A 243 -4.22 18.30 0.83
CA ASP A 243 -5.44 18.43 -0.01
C ASP A 243 -5.32 19.57 -1.03
N ARG A 244 -4.68 20.69 -0.66
CA ARG A 244 -4.47 21.84 -1.57
C ARG A 244 -3.49 21.50 -2.68
N GLU A 245 -2.34 20.93 -2.35
CA GLU A 245 -1.30 20.53 -3.30
C GLU A 245 -1.85 19.51 -4.29
N ILE A 246 -2.62 18.54 -3.80
CA ILE A 246 -3.25 17.52 -4.63
C ILE A 246 -4.38 18.09 -5.49
N ALA A 247 -5.12 19.09 -5.02
CA ALA A 247 -6.12 19.78 -5.83
C ALA A 247 -5.47 20.49 -7.04
N VAL A 248 -4.33 21.17 -6.81
CA VAL A 248 -3.53 21.79 -7.89
C VAL A 248 -2.99 20.71 -8.83
N PHE A 249 -2.42 19.64 -8.28
CA PHE A 249 -1.88 18.51 -9.05
C PHE A 249 -2.92 17.83 -9.94
N ARG A 250 -4.17 17.77 -9.51
CA ARG A 250 -5.30 17.28 -10.34
C ARG A 250 -5.74 18.28 -11.40
N ALA A 251 -5.65 19.57 -11.11
CA ALA A 251 -6.10 20.64 -12.02
C ALA A 251 -5.15 20.87 -13.21
N VAL A 252 -3.88 20.55 -13.08
CA VAL A 252 -2.86 20.66 -14.16
C VAL A 252 -3.16 19.75 -15.36
N LYS A 253 -4.17 18.91 -15.25
CA LYS A 253 -4.62 18.01 -16.31
C LYS A 253 -5.11 18.80 -17.53
N GLY A 254 -4.32 18.86 -18.58
CA GLY A 254 -4.71 19.39 -19.88
C GLY A 254 -3.85 20.52 -20.44
N ALA A 255 -2.92 21.05 -19.65
CA ALA A 255 -2.05 22.14 -20.11
C ALA A 255 -0.89 21.63 -21.01
N LYS A 256 -0.42 20.40 -20.81
CA LYS A 256 0.68 19.80 -21.59
C LYS A 256 0.25 18.47 -22.21
N LYS A 257 0.76 18.16 -23.40
CA LYS A 257 0.62 16.82 -23.99
C LYS A 257 1.57 15.86 -23.26
N GLU A 258 1.11 15.37 -22.10
CA GLU A 258 1.85 14.38 -21.30
C GLU A 258 2.21 13.13 -22.13
N SER A 259 3.41 12.60 -21.95
CA SER A 259 3.72 11.25 -22.41
C SER A 259 2.88 10.22 -21.66
N ARG A 260 2.70 9.04 -22.22
CA ARG A 260 1.96 7.96 -21.54
C ARG A 260 2.63 7.51 -20.24
N GLU A 261 3.95 7.68 -20.12
CA GLU A 261 4.71 7.33 -18.93
C GLU A 261 4.51 8.35 -17.81
N GLU A 262 4.59 9.63 -18.12
CA GLU A 262 4.28 10.73 -17.20
C GLU A 262 2.86 10.57 -16.63
N GLU A 263 1.87 10.36 -17.49
CA GLU A 263 0.49 10.11 -17.06
C GLU A 263 0.37 8.93 -16.08
N ARG A 264 1.09 7.84 -16.31
CA ARG A 264 1.07 6.67 -15.41
C ARG A 264 1.71 6.95 -14.07
N ILE A 265 2.84 7.65 -14.05
CA ILE A 265 3.51 8.04 -12.82
C ILE A 265 2.56 8.94 -12.01
N ARG A 266 1.97 9.94 -12.64
CA ARG A 266 1.00 10.84 -12.02
C ARG A 266 -0.22 10.09 -11.49
N GLN A 267 -0.80 9.19 -12.27
CA GLN A 267 -1.93 8.36 -11.82
C GLN A 267 -1.54 7.46 -10.63
N SER A 268 -0.35 6.90 -10.61
CA SER A 268 0.17 6.12 -9.48
C SER A 268 0.29 6.96 -8.20
N ILE A 269 0.72 8.21 -8.33
CA ILE A 269 0.79 9.14 -7.19
C ILE A 269 -0.61 9.53 -6.71
N LEU A 270 -1.53 9.85 -7.63
CA LEU A 270 -2.87 10.37 -7.32
C LEU A 270 -3.90 9.30 -6.92
N SER A 271 -3.71 8.03 -7.34
CA SER A 271 -4.67 6.96 -7.03
C SER A 271 -4.88 6.86 -5.52
N ASP A 272 -6.13 6.69 -5.11
CA ASP A 272 -6.54 6.51 -3.71
C ASP A 272 -6.05 7.61 -2.74
N TRP A 273 -5.71 8.80 -3.27
CA TRP A 273 -5.42 9.95 -2.42
C TRP A 273 -6.68 10.40 -1.70
N PRO A 274 -6.64 10.53 -0.37
CA PRO A 274 -7.83 10.86 0.41
C PRO A 274 -8.37 12.25 0.06
N ASN A 275 -9.67 12.40 0.17
CA ASN A 275 -10.38 13.67 0.18
C ASN A 275 -11.33 13.69 1.37
N GLU A 276 -11.96 14.82 1.65
CA GLU A 276 -12.84 15.00 2.80
C GLU A 276 -13.93 13.93 2.90
N THR A 277 -14.56 13.59 1.77
CA THR A 277 -15.62 12.58 1.71
C THR A 277 -15.09 11.19 2.05
N THR A 278 -13.99 10.76 1.43
CA THR A 278 -13.40 9.43 1.66
C THR A 278 -12.85 9.32 3.06
N PHE A 279 -12.17 10.36 3.57
CA PHE A 279 -11.64 10.41 4.92
C PHE A 279 -12.75 10.34 5.98
N SER A 280 -13.83 11.11 5.79
CA SER A 280 -15.00 11.05 6.67
C SER A 280 -15.68 9.67 6.66
N ARG A 281 -15.75 9.01 5.50
CA ARG A 281 -16.29 7.65 5.40
C ARG A 281 -15.42 6.64 6.13
N MET A 282 -14.08 6.75 6.05
CA MET A 282 -13.13 5.93 6.82
C MET A 282 -13.30 6.18 8.32
N LYS A 283 -13.32 7.44 8.76
CA LYS A 283 -13.51 7.83 10.17
C LYS A 283 -14.82 7.26 10.75
N ASN A 284 -15.88 7.24 9.95
CA ASN A 284 -17.19 6.68 10.33
C ASN A 284 -17.31 5.18 10.02
N ARG A 285 -16.24 4.52 9.68
CA ARG A 285 -16.17 3.10 9.33
C ARG A 285 -17.19 2.65 8.27
N LYS A 286 -17.54 3.55 7.35
CA LYS A 286 -18.38 3.25 6.18
C LYS A 286 -17.60 2.69 5.00
N THR A 287 -16.29 2.87 5.01
CA THR A 287 -15.33 2.27 4.08
C THR A 287 -14.08 1.94 4.87
N ASP A 288 -13.30 1.01 4.35
CA ASP A 288 -12.03 0.65 4.93
C ASP A 288 -11.01 1.79 4.81
N VAL A 289 -10.02 1.80 5.69
CA VAL A 289 -8.86 2.69 5.58
C VAL A 289 -7.97 2.25 4.44
N THR A 290 -7.39 3.21 3.72
CA THR A 290 -6.52 2.89 2.59
C THR A 290 -5.06 2.90 2.99
N ARG A 291 -4.24 2.08 2.33
CA ARG A 291 -2.79 2.04 2.53
C ARG A 291 -2.14 3.42 2.47
N LYS A 292 -2.55 4.25 1.50
CA LYS A 292 -1.99 5.59 1.31
C LYS A 292 -2.32 6.53 2.48
N VAL A 293 -3.55 6.51 2.97
CA VAL A 293 -3.94 7.29 4.16
C VAL A 293 -3.11 6.87 5.37
N MET A 294 -2.93 5.58 5.59
CA MET A 294 -2.16 5.07 6.71
C MET A 294 -0.70 5.53 6.64
N ILE A 295 -0.08 5.47 5.46
CA ILE A 295 1.29 5.95 5.26
C ILE A 295 1.41 7.45 5.55
N LEU A 296 0.49 8.27 5.02
CA LEU A 296 0.54 9.72 5.22
C LEU A 296 0.35 10.10 6.69
N LEU A 297 -0.59 9.45 7.38
CA LEU A 297 -0.80 9.67 8.81
C LEU A 297 0.38 9.18 9.65
N ASP A 298 0.96 8.03 9.30
CA ASP A 298 2.16 7.52 9.99
C ASP A 298 3.35 8.47 9.82
N LEU A 299 3.56 9.04 8.63
CA LEU A 299 4.57 10.10 8.43
C LEU A 299 4.30 11.35 9.26
N ALA A 300 3.03 11.72 9.43
CA ALA A 300 2.63 12.93 10.16
C ALA A 300 2.71 12.76 11.69
N THR A 301 2.41 11.56 12.20
CA THR A 301 2.39 11.28 13.64
C THR A 301 3.69 10.70 14.16
N CYS A 302 4.69 10.59 13.32
CA CYS A 302 5.93 9.88 13.57
C CYS A 302 6.86 10.55 14.59
N SER A 303 6.45 10.62 15.84
CA SER A 303 7.37 10.79 16.95
C SER A 303 8.41 9.65 17.05
N VAL A 304 8.03 8.45 16.59
CA VAL A 304 8.95 7.28 16.53
C VAL A 304 10.19 7.56 15.66
N TYR A 305 10.08 8.46 14.69
CA TYR A 305 11.20 8.82 13.83
C TYR A 305 11.95 10.07 14.34
N SER A 306 11.40 10.81 15.29
CA SER A 306 11.98 12.08 15.78
C SER A 306 12.60 11.99 17.17
N ASP A 307 12.31 10.96 17.96
CA ASP A 307 12.82 10.83 19.32
C ASP A 307 14.12 9.99 19.35
N ASP A 308 15.14 10.54 18.70
CA ASP A 308 16.37 9.80 18.49
C ASP A 308 17.42 9.99 19.59
N ASP A 309 17.29 10.99 20.46
CA ASP A 309 18.26 11.17 21.53
C ASP A 309 18.23 10.00 22.52
N THR A 310 17.03 9.56 22.93
CA THR A 310 16.86 8.39 23.80
C THR A 310 17.32 7.10 23.10
N ASN A 311 16.99 6.95 21.83
CA ASN A 311 17.40 5.79 21.04
C ASN A 311 18.93 5.80 20.79
N ARG A 312 19.52 6.98 20.57
CA ARG A 312 20.97 7.14 20.39
C ARG A 312 21.73 6.67 21.61
N GLU A 313 21.35 7.10 22.81
CA GLU A 313 21.97 6.65 24.06
C GLU A 313 21.90 5.12 24.21
N ILE A 314 20.76 4.51 23.85
CA ILE A 314 20.59 3.05 23.87
C ILE A 314 21.51 2.37 22.86
N TRP A 315 21.64 2.91 21.64
CA TRP A 315 22.50 2.34 20.60
C TRP A 315 23.98 2.47 20.95
N GLU A 316 24.40 3.64 21.44
CA GLU A 316 25.77 3.88 21.92
C GLU A 316 26.15 2.96 23.09
N ALA A 317 25.24 2.81 24.07
CA ALA A 317 25.43 1.88 25.19
C ALA A 317 25.55 0.41 24.74
N LYS A 318 24.96 0.05 23.58
CA LYS A 318 25.08 -1.27 22.96
C LYS A 318 26.24 -1.38 21.97
N GLY A 319 27.05 -0.35 21.80
CA GLY A 319 28.14 -0.31 20.82
C GLY A 319 27.67 -0.33 19.37
N ILE A 320 26.41 0.09 19.10
CA ILE A 320 25.82 0.14 17.76
C ILE A 320 26.10 1.53 17.18
N HIS A 321 26.97 1.59 16.19
CA HIS A 321 27.17 2.83 15.42
C HIS A 321 26.10 2.96 14.34
N MET A 322 25.29 4.02 14.42
CA MET A 322 24.24 4.34 13.45
C MET A 322 24.80 5.28 12.39
N ASP A 323 25.07 4.73 11.20
CA ASP A 323 25.34 5.53 10.01
C ASP A 323 24.01 5.85 9.27
N ARG A 324 24.08 6.77 8.30
CA ARG A 324 22.91 7.19 7.49
C ARG A 324 22.17 6.03 6.85
N GLN A 325 22.88 5.02 6.37
CA GLN A 325 22.30 3.86 5.71
C GLN A 325 21.53 2.97 6.70
N ARG A 326 22.09 2.75 7.88
CA ARG A 326 21.45 1.96 8.93
C ARG A 326 20.20 2.66 9.44
N PHE A 327 20.29 3.97 9.66
CA PHE A 327 19.19 4.82 10.10
C PHE A 327 18.02 4.76 9.09
N PHE A 328 18.29 5.03 7.82
CA PHE A 328 17.31 4.91 6.74
C PHE A 328 16.66 3.52 6.67
N ASN A 329 17.48 2.46 6.77
CA ASN A 329 16.97 1.10 6.76
C ASN A 329 16.09 0.80 7.97
N LEU A 330 16.41 1.33 9.15
CA LEU A 330 15.59 1.17 10.35
C LEU A 330 14.20 1.80 10.14
N HIS A 331 14.14 3.02 9.65
CA HIS A 331 12.89 3.74 9.43
C HIS A 331 12.05 3.08 8.33
N ARG A 332 12.67 2.70 7.23
CA ARG A 332 11.99 1.92 6.20
C ARG A 332 11.42 0.61 6.76
N GLN A 333 12.21 -0.14 7.53
CA GLN A 333 11.75 -1.39 8.13
C GLN A 333 10.64 -1.18 9.16
N THR A 334 10.63 -0.04 9.85
CA THR A 334 9.55 0.32 10.77
C THR A 334 8.27 0.59 10.02
N MET A 335 8.31 1.41 8.95
CA MET A 335 7.15 1.63 8.08
C MET A 335 6.67 0.31 7.45
N ASP A 336 7.56 -0.53 6.95
CA ASP A 336 7.21 -1.85 6.38
C ASP A 336 6.52 -2.74 7.43
N ARG A 337 6.98 -2.74 8.68
CA ARG A 337 6.33 -3.49 9.79
C ARG A 337 4.95 -2.94 10.11
N HIS A 338 4.76 -1.62 10.13
CA HIS A 338 3.45 -1.01 10.32
C HIS A 338 2.49 -1.41 9.20
N LEU A 339 2.91 -1.29 7.94
CA LEU A 339 2.10 -1.68 6.78
C LEU A 339 1.68 -3.16 6.85
N ILE A 340 2.62 -4.06 7.15
CA ILE A 340 2.32 -5.48 7.29
C ILE A 340 1.36 -5.74 8.45
N ALA A 341 1.54 -5.07 9.60
CA ALA A 341 0.64 -5.20 10.75
C ALA A 341 -0.77 -4.69 10.45
N TRP A 342 -0.90 -3.70 9.56
CA TRP A 342 -2.18 -3.19 9.07
C TRP A 342 -2.80 -4.05 7.95
N GLY A 343 -2.09 -5.05 7.44
CA GLY A 343 -2.56 -5.92 6.35
C GLY A 343 -2.26 -5.38 4.95
N PHE A 344 -1.34 -4.41 4.83
CA PHE A 344 -0.94 -3.82 3.56
C PHE A 344 0.43 -4.32 3.09
N ALA A 345 0.68 -4.20 1.79
CA ALA A 345 1.99 -4.48 1.21
C ALA A 345 3.06 -3.51 1.73
N PRO A 346 4.30 -3.97 1.96
CA PRO A 346 5.42 -3.11 2.30
C PRO A 346 5.74 -2.10 1.18
N LEU A 347 6.64 -1.15 1.45
CA LEU A 347 7.04 -0.14 0.47
C LEU A 347 7.75 -0.78 -0.73
N ASP A 348 7.30 -0.41 -1.93
CA ASP A 348 7.96 -0.75 -3.20
C ASP A 348 8.69 0.48 -3.76
N VAL A 349 10.02 0.47 -3.71
CA VAL A 349 10.88 1.55 -4.23
C VAL A 349 10.63 1.89 -5.70
N ARG A 350 10.00 1.01 -6.45
CA ARG A 350 9.65 1.22 -7.87
C ARG A 350 8.26 1.84 -8.07
N ALA A 351 7.48 1.95 -7.02
CA ALA A 351 6.21 2.68 -7.03
C ALA A 351 6.49 4.17 -6.75
N PRO A 352 6.08 5.11 -7.62
CA PRO A 352 6.40 6.53 -7.46
C PRO A 352 6.01 7.12 -6.12
N PHE A 353 4.81 6.84 -5.62
CA PHE A 353 4.37 7.29 -4.30
C PHE A 353 5.24 6.72 -3.17
N ASP A 354 5.52 5.42 -3.19
CA ASP A 354 6.35 4.78 -2.16
C ASP A 354 7.80 5.30 -2.18
N TRP A 355 8.32 5.63 -3.37
CA TRP A 355 9.63 6.26 -3.49
C TRP A 355 9.64 7.67 -2.86
N MET A 356 8.58 8.47 -3.05
CA MET A 356 8.43 9.76 -2.36
C MET A 356 8.43 9.56 -0.83
N VAL A 357 7.71 8.55 -0.33
CA VAL A 357 7.71 8.18 1.09
C VAL A 357 9.12 7.83 1.55
N LEU A 358 9.87 7.04 0.80
CA LEU A 358 11.26 6.70 1.12
C LEU A 358 12.16 7.95 1.21
N CYS A 359 11.96 8.92 0.33
CA CYS A 359 12.66 10.20 0.41
C CYS A 359 12.32 10.97 1.71
N CYS A 360 11.09 10.84 2.21
CA CYS A 360 10.67 11.43 3.48
C CYS A 360 11.28 10.73 4.70
N LEU A 361 11.72 9.48 4.57
CA LEU A 361 12.34 8.70 5.65
C LEU A 361 13.87 8.83 5.69
N ARG A 362 14.47 9.66 4.85
CA ARG A 362 15.92 9.88 4.84
C ARG A 362 16.37 10.67 6.06
N PRO A 363 17.56 10.39 6.60
CA PRO A 363 18.12 11.18 7.69
C PRO A 363 18.54 12.59 7.22
N GLU A 364 18.53 13.55 8.13
CA GLU A 364 19.15 14.86 7.93
C GLU A 364 20.66 14.77 7.67
N GLU A 365 21.28 15.89 7.32
CA GLU A 365 22.71 15.95 6.99
C GLU A 365 23.60 15.43 8.13
N ASN A 366 23.21 15.68 9.36
CA ASN A 366 23.93 15.23 10.55
C ASN A 366 23.81 13.73 10.81
N GLY A 367 22.93 13.04 10.09
CA GLY A 367 22.75 11.59 10.19
C GLY A 367 21.90 11.12 11.37
N ASP A 368 21.39 12.04 12.17
CA ASP A 368 20.88 11.78 13.52
C ASP A 368 19.36 11.89 13.63
N THR A 369 18.72 12.62 12.74
CA THR A 369 17.27 12.85 12.73
C THR A 369 16.72 12.69 11.32
N ILE A 370 15.41 12.42 11.18
CA ILE A 370 14.75 12.53 9.89
C ILE A 370 14.51 14.01 9.58
N ALA A 371 14.82 14.40 8.33
CA ALA A 371 14.31 15.65 7.78
C ALA A 371 12.78 15.60 7.86
N GLU A 372 12.17 16.64 8.42
CA GLU A 372 10.71 16.74 8.63
C GLU A 372 9.89 16.05 7.51
N PRO A 373 9.28 14.87 7.77
CA PRO A 373 8.74 14.03 6.70
C PRO A 373 7.61 14.71 5.93
N VAL A 374 6.75 15.44 6.65
CA VAL A 374 5.60 16.16 6.07
C VAL A 374 6.07 17.29 5.17
N GLY A 375 7.00 18.11 5.63
CA GLY A 375 7.57 19.18 4.83
C GLY A 375 8.34 18.69 3.62
N THR A 376 9.00 17.53 3.71
CA THR A 376 9.67 16.90 2.57
C THR A 376 8.64 16.46 1.51
N MET A 377 7.54 15.80 1.93
CA MET A 377 6.46 15.41 1.03
C MET A 377 5.81 16.62 0.36
N ALA A 378 5.51 17.67 1.14
CA ALA A 378 4.94 18.90 0.63
C ALA A 378 5.84 19.56 -0.45
N LYS A 379 7.16 19.63 -0.20
CA LYS A 379 8.12 20.16 -1.18
C LYS A 379 8.13 19.34 -2.47
N MET A 380 8.12 18.03 -2.38
CA MET A 380 8.10 17.15 -3.58
C MET A 380 6.82 17.34 -4.39
N LEU A 381 5.66 17.40 -3.74
CA LEU A 381 4.38 17.66 -4.40
C LEU A 381 4.34 19.04 -5.04
N LYS A 382 4.83 20.06 -4.34
CA LYS A 382 4.88 21.44 -4.84
C LYS A 382 5.79 21.58 -6.05
N LEU A 383 6.99 21.01 -6.00
CA LEU A 383 7.91 21.00 -7.14
C LEU A 383 7.26 20.40 -8.37
N TYR A 384 6.60 19.26 -8.22
CA TYR A 384 5.91 18.61 -9.33
C TYR A 384 4.81 19.49 -9.93
N THR A 385 4.03 20.18 -9.08
CA THR A 385 2.96 21.09 -9.56
C THR A 385 3.50 22.36 -10.22
N GLU A 386 4.59 22.93 -9.73
CA GLU A 386 5.20 24.14 -10.29
C GLU A 386 5.85 23.89 -11.66
N VAL A 387 6.44 22.74 -11.88
CA VAL A 387 7.05 22.39 -13.18
C VAL A 387 5.97 22.13 -14.22
N MET A 388 4.92 21.41 -13.87
CA MET A 388 3.80 21.15 -14.77
C MET A 388 2.98 22.41 -15.11
N GLY A 389 3.04 23.47 -14.29
CA GLY A 389 2.35 24.74 -14.53
C GLY A 389 3.15 25.81 -15.28
N LYS A 390 4.46 25.65 -15.44
CA LYS A 390 5.35 26.68 -16.02
C LYS A 390 5.48 26.67 -17.54
N ASP A 391 5.08 25.62 -18.21
CA ASP A 391 5.23 25.51 -19.68
C ASP A 391 4.20 26.34 -20.49
N ASP A 392 3.17 26.92 -19.84
CA ASP A 392 2.14 27.72 -20.53
C ASP A 392 2.49 29.22 -20.67
N SER A 393 3.62 29.69 -20.11
CA SER A 393 3.93 31.13 -20.09
C SER A 393 5.00 31.57 -21.09
N HIS A 394 5.48 30.69 -21.99
CA HIS A 394 6.55 31.01 -22.94
C HIS A 394 6.19 30.85 -24.42
N GLU A 395 4.90 30.66 -24.77
CA GLU A 395 4.43 30.78 -26.15
C GLU A 395 3.37 31.90 -26.25
N GLU A 396 3.78 33.15 -26.07
CA GLU A 396 3.13 34.36 -26.64
C GLU A 396 4.17 35.24 -27.35
#